data_e8a924d44f8a73b841a4d346832c60dc
#
_entry.id   e8a924d44f8a73b841a4d346832c60dc
#
_cell.length_a   1.000
_cell.length_b   1.000
_cell.length_c   1.000
_cell.angle_alpha   90.00
_cell.angle_beta   90.00
_cell.angle_gamma   90.00
#
_symmetry.space_group_name_H-M   'P 1'
#
loop_
_entity.id
_entity.type
_entity.pdbx_description
1 polymer ?
#
loop_
_entity_poly.entity_id
_entity_poly.type
_entity_poly.pdbx_seq_one_letter_code
_entity_poly.pdbx_strand_id
1 'polypeptide(L)'
;MQDLFMIQDELCERILKSLQLPLDERERRSLQRDVPASARAYEFYLRANQIALTRTLDSMSLARDLYLQCLEESPNYAPAWARLGRVYHFLGKFGDETGGEVARSKDAFQRAFVLQPDLPIAHNFSTPVECDQGRSQQVMLRLLERARSRRNDPELFAGLVQACRYCDELDASISAHLRSRHLDPHLTTSAAHTYFLLGDYVNTLEAYGKKVAYYLDCAALVAMGEDAVALSKLRERERSGGATGAVQGIMRSLRAYLEGNWEESAKAIAAADTVIRRDPETLYYSARHLARMNQTEPAISALSAVIDRGFLCASAISRDPWFENLRSVPRFVELMKEAERRSGETHAAFLAAGGEQVISVA
;
A
#
# COMPACT_ATOMS: atom_id res chain seq x y z
N MET A 1 5.26 -33.08 10.90
CA MET A 1 5.35 -31.62 11.05
C MET A 1 6.05 -31.18 12.31
N GLN A 2 5.86 -31.80 13.49
CA GLN A 2 6.74 -31.53 14.66
C GLN A 2 8.23 -31.74 14.33
N ASP A 3 8.56 -32.78 13.56
CA ASP A 3 9.92 -33.03 13.11
C ASP A 3 10.49 -31.92 12.21
N LEU A 4 9.65 -31.23 11.43
CA LEU A 4 10.09 -30.11 10.57
C LEU A 4 10.53 -28.90 11.40
N PHE A 5 9.83 -28.58 12.47
CA PHE A 5 10.22 -27.49 13.38
C PHE A 5 11.49 -27.82 14.15
N MET A 6 11.62 -29.07 14.63
CA MET A 6 12.84 -29.53 15.28
C MET A 6 14.05 -29.44 14.32
N ILE A 7 13.86 -29.84 13.05
CA ILE A 7 14.90 -29.74 12.02
C ILE A 7 15.24 -28.27 11.71
N GLN A 8 14.24 -27.40 11.64
CA GLN A 8 14.44 -25.97 11.40
C GLN A 8 15.21 -25.30 12.56
N ASP A 9 14.82 -25.58 13.79
CA ASP A 9 15.49 -25.08 14.99
C ASP A 9 16.93 -25.60 15.08
N GLU A 10 17.14 -26.90 14.84
CA GLU A 10 18.47 -27.51 14.83
C GLU A 10 19.34 -26.95 13.69
N LEU A 11 18.77 -26.69 12.52
CA LEU A 11 19.48 -26.08 11.40
C LEU A 11 19.86 -24.62 11.72
N CYS A 12 18.95 -23.84 12.27
CA CYS A 12 19.21 -22.47 12.73
C CYS A 12 20.32 -22.44 13.79
N GLU A 13 20.26 -23.32 14.80
CA GLU A 13 21.31 -23.41 15.82
C GLU A 13 22.68 -23.81 15.24
N ARG A 14 22.71 -24.74 14.29
CA ARG A 14 23.95 -25.14 13.62
C ARG A 14 24.54 -24.02 12.78
N ILE A 15 23.71 -23.29 12.02
CA ILE A 15 24.13 -22.13 11.22
C ILE A 15 24.68 -21.04 12.14
N LEU A 16 23.99 -20.70 13.20
CA LEU A 16 24.42 -19.69 14.18
C LEU A 16 25.75 -20.07 14.85
N LYS A 17 25.93 -21.34 15.24
CA LYS A 17 27.18 -21.86 15.75
C LYS A 17 28.31 -21.81 14.72
N SER A 18 28.02 -22.15 13.45
CA SER A 18 29.04 -22.14 12.39
C SER A 18 29.49 -20.73 12.02
N LEU A 19 28.59 -19.75 12.12
CA LEU A 19 28.88 -18.34 11.84
C LEU A 19 29.46 -17.58 13.05
N GLN A 20 29.59 -18.26 14.20
CA GLN A 20 30.06 -17.66 15.47
C GLN A 20 29.28 -16.37 15.85
N LEU A 21 28.00 -16.28 15.46
CA LEU A 21 27.14 -15.17 15.81
C LEU A 21 26.50 -15.42 17.18
N PRO A 22 26.87 -14.69 18.22
CA PRO A 22 26.18 -14.77 19.51
C PRO A 22 24.82 -14.09 19.35
N LEU A 23 23.73 -14.87 19.38
CA LEU A 23 22.40 -14.28 19.55
C LEU A 23 22.27 -13.78 20.98
N ASP A 24 21.81 -12.54 21.13
CA ASP A 24 21.37 -12.08 22.44
C ASP A 24 20.04 -12.76 22.84
N GLU A 25 19.67 -12.64 24.12
CA GLU A 25 18.42 -13.25 24.61
C GLU A 25 17.16 -12.68 23.92
N ARG A 26 17.22 -11.46 23.40
CA ARG A 26 16.12 -10.79 22.70
C ARG A 26 15.95 -11.38 21.31
N GLU A 27 17.03 -11.64 20.60
CA GLU A 27 17.05 -12.28 19.29
C GLU A 27 16.57 -13.74 19.38
N ARG A 28 17.00 -14.49 20.41
CA ARG A 28 16.50 -15.85 20.67
C ARG A 28 14.99 -15.88 20.97
N ARG A 29 14.50 -14.93 21.74
CA ARG A 29 13.04 -14.79 22.00
C ARG A 29 12.27 -14.39 20.76
N SER A 30 12.86 -13.62 19.85
CA SER A 30 12.24 -13.26 18.56
C SER A 30 12.06 -14.50 17.71
N LEU A 31 13.09 -15.32 17.54
CA LEU A 31 13.02 -16.56 16.76
C LEU A 31 11.95 -17.54 17.30
N GLN A 32 11.82 -17.66 18.61
CA GLN A 32 10.79 -18.51 19.24
C GLN A 32 9.36 -17.97 19.09
N ARG A 33 9.19 -16.65 18.89
CA ARG A 33 7.87 -16.00 18.72
C ARG A 33 7.34 -16.05 17.31
N ASP A 34 8.19 -16.36 16.33
CA ASP A 34 7.83 -16.36 14.92
C ASP A 34 7.11 -17.65 14.46
N VAL A 35 6.99 -18.64 15.36
CA VAL A 35 6.29 -19.90 15.11
C VAL A 35 5.12 -20.06 16.10
N PRO A 36 3.91 -20.42 15.64
CA PRO A 36 2.80 -20.68 16.55
C PRO A 36 3.01 -21.98 17.34
N ALA A 37 2.37 -22.09 18.51
CA ALA A 37 2.48 -23.26 19.39
C ALA A 37 1.94 -24.57 18.77
N SER A 38 1.06 -24.48 17.75
CA SER A 38 0.43 -25.62 17.09
C SER A 38 0.89 -25.74 15.65
N ALA A 39 1.33 -26.94 15.25
CA ALA A 39 1.68 -27.25 13.86
C ALA A 39 0.47 -27.04 12.92
N ARG A 40 -0.74 -27.30 13.40
CA ARG A 40 -1.98 -27.07 12.65
C ARG A 40 -2.24 -25.57 12.45
N ALA A 41 -2.02 -24.76 13.48
CA ALA A 41 -2.09 -23.30 13.34
C ALA A 41 -1.11 -22.79 12.28
N TYR A 42 0.09 -23.33 12.25
CA TYR A 42 1.10 -22.94 11.26
C TYR A 42 0.71 -23.33 9.83
N GLU A 43 0.10 -24.51 9.66
CA GLU A 43 -0.43 -24.91 8.35
C GLU A 43 -1.49 -23.92 7.86
N PHE A 44 -2.47 -23.56 8.69
CA PHE A 44 -3.47 -22.54 8.35
C PHE A 44 -2.83 -21.21 8.00
N TYR A 45 -1.84 -20.77 8.77
CA TYR A 45 -1.11 -19.52 8.53
C TYR A 45 -0.40 -19.51 7.17
N LEU A 46 0.34 -20.57 6.84
CA LEU A 46 1.07 -20.67 5.56
C LEU A 46 0.11 -20.73 4.36
N ARG A 47 -0.97 -21.50 4.47
CA ARG A 47 -2.02 -21.58 3.43
C ARG A 47 -2.69 -20.22 3.23
N ALA A 48 -3.04 -19.51 4.31
CA ALA A 48 -3.61 -18.18 4.24
C ALA A 48 -2.65 -17.20 3.56
N ASN A 49 -1.35 -17.25 3.90
CA ASN A 49 -0.33 -16.42 3.26
C ASN A 49 -0.27 -16.65 1.74
N GLN A 50 -0.29 -17.90 1.32
CA GLN A 50 -0.23 -18.27 -0.10
C GLN A 50 -1.47 -17.78 -0.87
N ILE A 51 -2.66 -17.97 -0.30
CA ILE A 51 -3.93 -17.56 -0.91
C ILE A 51 -4.01 -16.02 -1.01
N ALA A 52 -3.57 -15.30 0.04
CA ALA A 52 -3.58 -13.85 0.08
C ALA A 52 -2.70 -13.19 -1.01
N LEU A 53 -1.77 -13.92 -1.63
CA LEU A 53 -0.95 -13.40 -2.73
C LEU A 53 -1.77 -13.05 -3.98
N THR A 54 -2.90 -13.71 -4.19
CA THR A 54 -3.76 -13.50 -5.37
C THR A 54 -4.50 -12.16 -5.34
N ARG A 55 -4.77 -11.60 -4.15
CA ARG A 55 -5.37 -10.28 -3.92
C ARG A 55 -6.71 -10.05 -4.64
N THR A 56 -7.57 -11.05 -4.72
CA THR A 56 -8.99 -10.93 -5.09
C THR A 56 -9.86 -10.89 -3.84
N LEU A 57 -11.11 -10.42 -3.92
CA LEU A 57 -12.03 -10.44 -2.77
C LEU A 57 -12.25 -11.86 -2.25
N ASP A 58 -12.43 -12.82 -3.16
CA ASP A 58 -12.63 -14.23 -2.79
C ASP A 58 -11.40 -14.82 -2.10
N SER A 59 -10.20 -14.58 -2.65
CA SER A 59 -8.95 -15.07 -2.05
C SER A 59 -8.69 -14.43 -0.68
N MET A 60 -9.01 -13.14 -0.52
CA MET A 60 -8.89 -12.47 0.76
C MET A 60 -9.92 -12.97 1.78
N SER A 61 -11.16 -13.26 1.37
CA SER A 61 -12.17 -13.86 2.24
C SER A 61 -11.74 -15.24 2.73
N LEU A 62 -11.22 -16.07 1.83
CA LEU A 62 -10.69 -17.39 2.20
C LEU A 62 -9.44 -17.29 3.11
N ALA A 63 -8.55 -16.34 2.84
CA ALA A 63 -7.39 -16.09 3.69
C ALA A 63 -7.81 -15.61 5.09
N ARG A 64 -8.83 -14.75 5.20
CA ARG A 64 -9.44 -14.35 6.49
C ARG A 64 -9.84 -15.57 7.30
N ASP A 65 -10.60 -16.47 6.70
CA ASP A 65 -11.14 -17.64 7.39
C ASP A 65 -10.03 -18.58 7.88
N LEU A 66 -8.96 -18.75 7.08
CA LEU A 66 -7.80 -19.53 7.48
C LEU A 66 -6.97 -18.85 8.59
N TYR A 67 -6.83 -17.51 8.58
CA TYR A 67 -6.19 -16.82 9.71
C TYR A 67 -7.01 -16.90 10.98
N LEU A 68 -8.34 -16.87 10.90
CA LEU A 68 -9.22 -17.10 12.06
C LEU A 68 -9.03 -18.51 12.62
N GLN A 69 -9.01 -19.56 11.78
CA GLN A 69 -8.70 -20.93 12.22
C GLN A 69 -7.31 -21.05 12.86
N CYS A 70 -6.30 -20.35 12.30
CA CYS A 70 -4.98 -20.28 12.94
C CYS A 70 -5.05 -19.67 14.33
N LEU A 71 -5.84 -18.61 14.52
CA LEU A 71 -5.97 -17.89 15.79
C LEU A 71 -6.88 -18.61 16.80
N GLU A 72 -7.80 -19.46 16.36
CA GLU A 72 -8.52 -20.40 17.22
C GLU A 72 -7.57 -21.40 17.88
N GLU A 73 -6.63 -21.94 17.12
CA GLU A 73 -5.61 -22.88 17.61
C GLU A 73 -4.47 -22.19 18.39
N SER A 74 -4.11 -20.96 18.00
CA SER A 74 -3.00 -20.19 18.57
C SER A 74 -3.36 -18.71 18.75
N PRO A 75 -4.16 -18.34 19.78
CA PRO A 75 -4.69 -16.98 19.96
C PRO A 75 -3.65 -15.89 20.17
N ASN A 76 -2.45 -16.27 20.58
CA ASN A 76 -1.35 -15.35 20.89
C ASN A 76 -0.33 -15.24 19.75
N TYR A 77 -0.62 -15.75 18.57
CA TYR A 77 0.27 -15.67 17.43
C TYR A 77 0.16 -14.31 16.73
N ALA A 78 0.99 -13.35 17.13
CA ALA A 78 0.95 -11.96 16.67
C ALA A 78 1.06 -11.81 15.12
N PRO A 79 1.90 -12.59 14.39
CA PRO A 79 1.95 -12.49 12.93
C PRO A 79 0.62 -12.79 12.24
N ALA A 80 -0.19 -13.73 12.75
CA ALA A 80 -1.51 -14.03 12.18
C ALA A 80 -2.49 -12.87 12.40
N TRP A 81 -2.46 -12.22 13.58
CA TRP A 81 -3.25 -11.02 13.84
C TRP A 81 -2.89 -9.88 12.90
N ALA A 82 -1.60 -9.64 12.65
CA ALA A 82 -1.14 -8.59 11.73
C ALA A 82 -1.61 -8.85 10.30
N ARG A 83 -1.54 -10.09 9.82
CA ARG A 83 -2.01 -10.49 8.49
C ARG A 83 -3.53 -10.44 8.38
N LEU A 84 -4.24 -10.86 9.41
CA LEU A 84 -5.70 -10.73 9.49
C LEU A 84 -6.13 -9.25 9.42
N GLY A 85 -5.43 -8.37 10.12
CA GLY A 85 -5.65 -6.93 10.05
C GLY A 85 -5.50 -6.38 8.63
N ARG A 86 -4.46 -6.81 7.89
CA ARG A 86 -4.28 -6.47 6.47
C ARG A 86 -5.42 -6.99 5.59
N VAL A 87 -5.87 -8.22 5.82
CA VAL A 87 -6.96 -8.81 5.05
C VAL A 87 -8.27 -8.05 5.29
N TYR A 88 -8.61 -7.73 6.54
CA TYR A 88 -9.77 -6.91 6.84
C TYR A 88 -9.69 -5.51 6.22
N HIS A 89 -8.51 -4.88 6.23
CA HIS A 89 -8.32 -3.60 5.54
C HIS A 89 -8.61 -3.72 4.03
N PHE A 90 -8.09 -4.77 3.38
CA PHE A 90 -8.33 -5.01 1.95
C PHE A 90 -9.83 -5.20 1.67
N LEU A 91 -10.51 -6.05 2.44
CA LEU A 91 -11.94 -6.32 2.27
C LEU A 91 -12.79 -5.06 2.51
N GLY A 92 -12.46 -4.27 3.52
CA GLY A 92 -13.16 -3.00 3.78
C GLY A 92 -12.89 -1.92 2.75
N LYS A 93 -11.71 -1.94 2.10
CA LYS A 93 -11.32 -0.96 1.09
C LYS A 93 -11.94 -1.25 -0.28
N PHE A 94 -11.95 -2.52 -0.70
CA PHE A 94 -12.30 -2.95 -2.05
C PHE A 94 -13.59 -3.75 -2.14
N GLY A 95 -14.12 -4.24 -1.03
CA GLY A 95 -15.36 -5.00 -0.97
C GLY A 95 -16.60 -4.15 -0.68
N ASP A 96 -17.76 -4.81 -0.71
CA ASP A 96 -19.01 -4.20 -0.28
C ASP A 96 -19.02 -4.07 1.25
N GLU A 97 -19.32 -2.88 1.75
CA GLU A 97 -19.23 -2.56 3.18
C GLU A 97 -20.45 -3.11 3.94
N THR A 98 -20.35 -4.36 4.36
CA THR A 98 -21.45 -5.01 5.08
C THR A 98 -21.13 -5.36 6.54
N GLY A 99 -19.86 -5.28 6.96
CA GLY A 99 -19.48 -5.97 8.18
C GLY A 99 -18.52 -5.30 9.14
N GLY A 100 -18.21 -4.00 9.00
CA GLY A 100 -17.29 -3.33 9.94
C GLY A 100 -15.83 -3.79 9.82
N GLU A 101 -15.42 -4.20 8.60
CA GLU A 101 -14.05 -4.66 8.29
C GLU A 101 -12.99 -3.65 8.71
N VAL A 102 -13.27 -2.35 8.60
CA VAL A 102 -12.36 -1.29 9.04
C VAL A 102 -12.11 -1.35 10.55
N ALA A 103 -13.17 -1.55 11.35
CA ALA A 103 -13.05 -1.71 12.80
C ALA A 103 -12.29 -2.99 13.15
N ARG A 104 -12.64 -4.12 12.52
CA ARG A 104 -11.97 -5.41 12.71
C ARG A 104 -10.48 -5.35 12.32
N SER A 105 -10.14 -4.61 11.26
CA SER A 105 -8.74 -4.38 10.89
C SER A 105 -7.97 -3.70 12.01
N LYS A 106 -8.54 -2.62 12.57
CA LYS A 106 -7.94 -1.89 13.68
C LYS A 106 -7.76 -2.78 14.91
N ASP A 107 -8.77 -3.53 15.29
CA ASP A 107 -8.73 -4.44 16.44
C ASP A 107 -7.67 -5.53 16.26
N ALA A 108 -7.56 -6.10 15.06
CA ALA A 108 -6.56 -7.11 14.75
C ALA A 108 -5.13 -6.54 14.86
N PHE A 109 -4.86 -5.34 14.33
CA PHE A 109 -3.56 -4.70 14.51
C PHE A 109 -3.28 -4.35 15.97
N GLN A 110 -4.28 -3.84 16.70
CA GLN A 110 -4.14 -3.58 18.12
C GLN A 110 -3.77 -4.85 18.89
N ARG A 111 -4.42 -5.98 18.58
CA ARG A 111 -4.08 -7.27 19.19
C ARG A 111 -2.65 -7.71 18.85
N ALA A 112 -2.23 -7.56 17.58
CA ALA A 112 -0.85 -7.85 17.18
C ALA A 112 0.16 -7.01 17.98
N PHE A 113 -0.07 -5.71 18.14
CA PHE A 113 0.82 -4.82 18.91
C PHE A 113 0.81 -5.08 20.42
N VAL A 114 -0.32 -5.51 21.01
CA VAL A 114 -0.37 -5.93 22.42
C VAL A 114 0.49 -7.17 22.65
N LEU A 115 0.44 -8.13 21.74
CA LEU A 115 1.21 -9.38 21.82
C LEU A 115 2.69 -9.16 21.52
N GLN A 116 2.98 -8.35 20.50
CA GLN A 116 4.35 -8.09 20.04
C GLN A 116 4.46 -6.63 19.52
N PRO A 117 4.75 -5.67 20.43
CA PRO A 117 4.80 -4.24 20.08
C PRO A 117 5.78 -3.88 18.97
N ASP A 118 6.83 -4.68 18.84
CA ASP A 118 7.93 -4.48 17.88
C ASP A 118 7.81 -5.32 16.61
N LEU A 119 6.68 -5.96 16.34
CA LEU A 119 6.50 -6.83 15.17
C LEU A 119 6.58 -6.03 13.86
N PRO A 120 7.63 -6.21 13.03
CA PRO A 120 7.86 -5.38 11.85
C PRO A 120 6.72 -5.45 10.83
N ILE A 121 6.24 -6.66 10.56
CA ILE A 121 5.13 -6.90 9.63
C ILE A 121 3.83 -6.20 10.06
N ALA A 122 3.58 -6.04 11.38
CA ALA A 122 2.43 -5.30 11.88
C ALA A 122 2.59 -3.80 11.60
N HIS A 123 3.79 -3.25 11.78
CA HIS A 123 4.07 -1.85 11.45
C HIS A 123 3.98 -1.56 9.96
N ASN A 124 4.45 -2.47 9.10
CA ASN A 124 4.28 -2.34 7.66
C ASN A 124 2.80 -2.40 7.26
N PHE A 125 2.08 -3.41 7.72
CA PHE A 125 0.70 -3.65 7.28
C PHE A 125 -0.32 -2.69 7.88
N SER A 126 -0.07 -2.06 9.04
CA SER A 126 -0.91 -1.00 9.58
C SER A 126 -0.72 0.35 8.88
N THR A 127 0.42 0.54 8.20
CA THR A 127 0.74 1.79 7.49
C THR A 127 -0.35 2.24 6.52
N PRO A 128 -0.88 1.40 5.61
CA PRO A 128 -1.96 1.81 4.72
C PRO A 128 -3.21 2.28 5.46
N VAL A 129 -3.58 1.59 6.53
CA VAL A 129 -4.76 1.94 7.35
C VAL A 129 -4.61 3.32 7.97
N GLU A 130 -3.45 3.60 8.52
CA GLU A 130 -3.16 4.86 9.18
C GLU A 130 -2.99 6.01 8.18
N CYS A 131 -2.36 5.75 7.02
CA CYS A 131 -2.25 6.72 5.92
C CYS A 131 -3.63 7.10 5.38
N ASP A 132 -4.53 6.14 5.15
CA ASP A 132 -5.90 6.40 4.68
C ASP A 132 -6.73 7.19 5.70
N GLN A 133 -6.31 7.23 6.98
CA GLN A 133 -6.90 8.01 8.06
C GLN A 133 -6.22 9.39 8.27
N GLY A 134 -5.33 9.80 7.37
CA GLY A 134 -4.65 11.10 7.44
C GLY A 134 -3.47 11.18 8.42
N ARG A 135 -2.93 10.02 8.87
CA ARG A 135 -1.82 9.97 9.83
C ARG A 135 -0.46 9.64 9.20
N SER A 136 -0.30 9.91 7.91
CA SER A 136 0.89 9.55 7.14
C SER A 136 2.19 10.12 7.72
N GLN A 137 2.18 11.38 8.17
CA GLN A 137 3.36 12.00 8.80
C GLN A 137 3.76 11.27 10.10
N GLN A 138 2.80 10.98 10.99
CA GLN A 138 3.08 10.26 12.23
C GLN A 138 3.63 8.86 11.96
N VAL A 139 3.08 8.19 10.95
CA VAL A 139 3.55 6.85 10.52
C VAL A 139 4.97 6.94 9.98
N MET A 140 5.25 7.90 9.10
CA MET A 140 6.59 8.12 8.53
C MET A 140 7.62 8.34 9.65
N LEU A 141 7.37 9.25 10.56
CA LEU A 141 8.28 9.54 11.68
C LEU A 141 8.49 8.34 12.60
N ARG A 142 7.42 7.60 12.93
CA ARG A 142 7.50 6.37 13.73
C ARG A 142 8.34 5.30 13.04
N LEU A 143 8.17 5.10 11.74
CA LEU A 143 8.94 4.10 10.98
C LEU A 143 10.41 4.51 10.84
N LEU A 144 10.73 5.79 10.65
CA LEU A 144 12.09 6.30 10.64
C LEU A 144 12.80 6.06 11.98
N GLU A 145 12.12 6.34 13.10
CA GLU A 145 12.68 6.09 14.43
C GLU A 145 12.99 4.61 14.65
N ARG A 146 12.10 3.72 14.22
CA ARG A 146 12.33 2.27 14.29
C ARG A 146 13.45 1.81 13.38
N ALA A 147 13.53 2.34 12.17
CA ALA A 147 14.56 1.99 11.20
C ALA A 147 15.99 2.41 11.67
N ARG A 148 16.12 3.43 12.52
CA ARG A 148 17.41 3.79 13.14
C ARG A 148 18.00 2.66 13.98
N SER A 149 17.18 1.97 14.76
CA SER A 149 17.58 0.87 15.62
C SER A 149 17.57 -0.49 14.92
N ARG A 150 16.89 -0.60 13.77
CA ARG A 150 16.69 -1.84 13.00
C ARG A 150 16.99 -1.64 11.52
N ARG A 151 18.23 -1.27 11.23
CA ARG A 151 18.68 -0.89 9.87
C ARG A 151 18.57 -2.00 8.83
N ASN A 152 18.47 -3.26 9.27
CA ASN A 152 18.41 -4.44 8.40
C ASN A 152 17.01 -5.07 8.35
N ASP A 153 15.96 -4.35 8.74
CA ASP A 153 14.61 -4.85 8.73
C ASP A 153 13.86 -4.38 7.46
N PRO A 154 13.67 -5.24 6.45
CA PRO A 154 13.10 -4.86 5.17
C PRO A 154 11.63 -4.42 5.25
N GLU A 155 10.87 -4.93 6.24
CA GLU A 155 9.46 -4.60 6.41
C GLU A 155 9.25 -3.13 6.84
N LEU A 156 10.15 -2.57 7.65
CA LEU A 156 10.08 -1.17 8.04
C LEU A 156 10.29 -0.24 6.83
N PHE A 157 11.26 -0.57 5.97
CA PHE A 157 11.48 0.19 4.74
C PHE A 157 10.33 0.02 3.75
N ALA A 158 9.71 -1.16 3.66
CA ALA A 158 8.51 -1.37 2.85
C ALA A 158 7.33 -0.49 3.31
N GLY A 159 7.14 -0.32 4.62
CA GLY A 159 6.16 0.61 5.18
C GLY A 159 6.48 2.07 4.85
N LEU A 160 7.75 2.47 4.91
CA LEU A 160 8.20 3.82 4.55
C LEU A 160 7.89 4.18 3.09
N VAL A 161 7.86 3.22 2.16
CA VAL A 161 7.48 3.49 0.76
C VAL A 161 6.13 4.20 0.66
N GLN A 162 5.11 3.72 1.36
CA GLN A 162 3.79 4.35 1.32
C GLN A 162 3.72 5.60 2.19
N ALA A 163 4.29 5.57 3.39
CA ALA A 163 4.23 6.70 4.31
C ALA A 163 4.93 7.94 3.70
N CYS A 164 6.12 7.78 3.12
CA CYS A 164 6.84 8.85 2.42
C CYS A 164 6.04 9.36 1.21
N ARG A 165 5.47 8.46 0.39
CA ARG A 165 4.67 8.86 -0.77
C ARG A 165 3.48 9.72 -0.37
N TYR A 166 2.76 9.37 0.70
CA TYR A 166 1.61 10.15 1.19
C TYR A 166 2.03 11.51 1.75
N CYS A 167 3.28 11.65 2.15
CA CYS A 167 3.88 12.89 2.65
C CYS A 167 4.53 13.75 1.57
N ASP A 168 4.39 13.41 0.29
CA ASP A 168 5.06 14.05 -0.87
C ASP A 168 6.60 13.86 -0.88
N GLU A 169 7.14 12.94 -0.05
CA GLU A 169 8.55 12.57 0.00
C GLU A 169 8.83 11.45 -1.03
N LEU A 170 8.67 11.78 -2.33
CA LEU A 170 8.67 10.76 -3.38
C LEU A 170 10.04 10.11 -3.59
N ASP A 171 11.14 10.89 -3.54
CA ASP A 171 12.50 10.37 -3.69
C ASP A 171 12.89 9.49 -2.49
N ALA A 172 12.49 9.89 -1.29
CA ALA A 172 12.65 9.09 -0.08
C ALA A 172 11.84 7.79 -0.15
N SER A 173 10.64 7.82 -0.73
CA SER A 173 9.83 6.62 -0.99
C SER A 173 10.55 5.63 -1.91
N ILE A 174 11.18 6.10 -2.99
CA ILE A 174 11.98 5.23 -3.88
C ILE A 174 13.23 4.71 -3.18
N SER A 175 13.94 5.55 -2.45
CA SER A 175 15.10 5.11 -1.68
C SER A 175 14.75 4.04 -0.65
N ALA A 176 13.60 4.18 0.04
CA ALA A 176 13.07 3.17 0.94
C ALA A 176 12.72 1.85 0.20
N HIS A 177 12.14 1.95 -0.99
CA HIS A 177 11.89 0.78 -1.84
C HIS A 177 13.18 0.04 -2.18
N LEU A 178 14.19 0.75 -2.68
CA LEU A 178 15.48 0.16 -3.06
C LEU A 178 16.15 -0.49 -1.84
N ARG A 179 16.10 0.17 -0.67
CA ARG A 179 16.63 -0.38 0.58
C ARG A 179 15.90 -1.65 1.01
N SER A 180 14.57 -1.65 0.98
CA SER A 180 13.75 -2.84 1.28
C SER A 180 14.10 -4.01 0.36
N ARG A 181 14.23 -3.76 -0.95
CA ARG A 181 14.55 -4.77 -1.96
C ARG A 181 16.00 -5.27 -1.88
N HIS A 182 16.93 -4.43 -1.44
CA HIS A 182 18.31 -4.84 -1.16
C HIS A 182 18.38 -5.83 0.00
N LEU A 183 17.59 -5.58 1.06
CA LEU A 183 17.51 -6.43 2.25
C LEU A 183 16.73 -7.72 2.00
N ASP A 184 15.62 -7.65 1.28
CA ASP A 184 14.81 -8.80 0.86
C ASP A 184 14.32 -8.62 -0.59
N PRO A 185 14.96 -9.28 -1.56
CA PRO A 185 14.57 -9.23 -2.97
C PRO A 185 13.17 -9.74 -3.27
N HIS A 186 12.55 -10.50 -2.38
CA HIS A 186 11.20 -11.06 -2.57
C HIS A 186 10.10 -10.19 -1.98
N LEU A 187 10.44 -9.23 -1.11
CA LEU A 187 9.46 -8.35 -0.48
C LEU A 187 8.81 -7.42 -1.51
N THR A 188 7.48 -7.40 -1.50
CA THR A 188 6.70 -6.55 -2.41
C THR A 188 6.38 -5.22 -1.73
N THR A 189 6.66 -4.14 -2.42
CA THR A 189 6.29 -2.77 -2.00
C THR A 189 5.28 -2.15 -2.97
N SER A 190 4.78 -0.96 -2.65
CA SER A 190 3.88 -0.19 -3.50
C SER A 190 4.61 0.88 -4.33
N ALA A 191 5.89 0.69 -4.66
CA ALA A 191 6.73 1.68 -5.36
C ALA A 191 6.21 2.06 -6.75
N ALA A 192 5.46 1.16 -7.43
CA ALA A 192 4.84 1.47 -8.71
C ALA A 192 4.00 2.77 -8.66
N HIS A 193 3.29 3.01 -7.57
CA HIS A 193 2.53 4.24 -7.36
C HIS A 193 3.45 5.47 -7.22
N THR A 194 4.59 5.31 -6.55
CA THR A 194 5.56 6.40 -6.40
C THR A 194 6.21 6.75 -7.74
N TYR A 195 6.62 5.75 -8.52
CA TYR A 195 7.13 5.97 -9.87
C TYR A 195 6.12 6.68 -10.76
N PHE A 196 4.85 6.29 -10.68
CA PHE A 196 3.79 6.97 -11.42
C PHE A 196 3.66 8.45 -11.05
N LEU A 197 3.68 8.79 -9.77
CA LEU A 197 3.63 10.17 -9.27
C LEU A 197 4.87 10.98 -9.67
N LEU A 198 6.02 10.34 -9.82
CA LEU A 198 7.25 10.94 -10.35
C LEU A 198 7.20 11.15 -11.87
N GLY A 199 6.24 10.57 -12.57
CA GLY A 199 6.18 10.56 -14.05
C GLY A 199 7.11 9.52 -14.68
N ASP A 200 7.68 8.64 -13.88
CA ASP A 200 8.52 7.53 -14.34
C ASP A 200 7.65 6.32 -14.69
N TYR A 201 7.02 6.39 -15.85
CA TYR A 201 6.05 5.38 -16.29
C TYR A 201 6.71 4.06 -16.67
N VAL A 202 7.96 4.06 -17.09
CA VAL A 202 8.74 2.84 -17.39
C VAL A 202 8.93 2.03 -16.13
N ASN A 203 9.47 2.63 -15.07
CA ASN A 203 9.63 1.96 -13.78
C ASN A 203 8.29 1.64 -13.12
N THR A 204 7.22 2.40 -13.39
CA THR A 204 5.86 2.03 -12.98
C THR A 204 5.47 0.67 -13.54
N LEU A 205 5.65 0.44 -14.85
CA LEU A 205 5.33 -0.82 -15.52
C LEU A 205 6.20 -1.97 -15.04
N GLU A 206 7.50 -1.74 -14.88
CA GLU A 206 8.45 -2.75 -14.38
C GLU A 206 8.13 -3.20 -12.96
N ALA A 207 7.78 -2.27 -12.06
CA ALA A 207 7.46 -2.57 -10.68
C ALA A 207 6.19 -3.45 -10.53
N TYR A 208 5.26 -3.38 -11.47
CA TYR A 208 4.14 -4.31 -11.53
C TYR A 208 4.54 -5.67 -12.09
N GLY A 209 5.43 -5.73 -13.07
CA GLY A 209 5.88 -6.96 -13.73
C GLY A 209 4.69 -7.76 -14.27
N LYS A 210 4.66 -9.07 -13.93
CA LYS A 210 3.55 -9.98 -14.30
C LYS A 210 2.40 -9.99 -13.29
N LYS A 211 2.47 -9.19 -12.21
CA LYS A 211 1.43 -9.14 -11.18
C LYS A 211 0.21 -8.41 -11.71
N VAL A 212 -0.97 -8.75 -11.18
CA VAL A 212 -2.19 -8.01 -11.49
C VAL A 212 -1.98 -6.58 -10.99
N ALA A 213 -1.75 -5.69 -11.95
CA ALA A 213 -1.77 -4.26 -11.68
C ALA A 213 -3.25 -3.85 -11.57
N TYR A 214 -3.56 -2.96 -10.65
CA TYR A 214 -4.90 -2.38 -10.62
C TYR A 214 -5.18 -1.76 -12.00
N TYR A 215 -5.36 -0.45 -12.14
CA TYR A 215 -5.48 0.21 -13.45
C TYR A 215 -4.25 1.07 -13.80
N LEU A 216 -3.31 1.20 -12.87
CA LEU A 216 -2.21 2.16 -12.93
C LEU A 216 -1.22 1.88 -14.07
N ASP A 217 -1.03 0.61 -14.45
CA ASP A 217 -0.27 0.25 -15.64
C ASP A 217 -0.94 0.76 -16.93
N CYS A 218 -2.29 0.69 -17.00
CA CYS A 218 -3.01 1.26 -18.13
C CYS A 218 -2.94 2.79 -18.13
N ALA A 219 -3.01 3.44 -16.94
CA ALA A 219 -2.82 4.88 -16.82
C ALA A 219 -1.40 5.32 -17.21
N ALA A 220 -0.38 4.53 -16.88
CA ALA A 220 1.00 4.77 -17.31
C ALA A 220 1.16 4.64 -18.82
N LEU A 221 0.58 3.60 -19.45
CA LEU A 221 0.58 3.44 -20.91
C LEU A 221 -0.08 4.65 -21.61
N VAL A 222 -1.22 5.12 -21.10
CA VAL A 222 -1.89 6.33 -21.64
C VAL A 222 -0.98 7.55 -21.50
N ALA A 223 -0.29 7.71 -20.38
CA ALA A 223 0.65 8.82 -20.19
C ALA A 223 1.86 8.74 -21.13
N MET A 224 2.21 7.55 -21.61
CA MET A 224 3.27 7.31 -22.63
C MET A 224 2.74 7.44 -24.07
N GLY A 225 1.45 7.66 -24.28
CA GLY A 225 0.82 7.70 -25.63
C GLY A 225 0.50 6.33 -26.20
N GLU A 226 0.57 5.26 -25.41
CA GLU A 226 0.30 3.87 -25.79
C GLU A 226 -1.19 3.51 -25.61
N ASP A 227 -2.09 4.38 -26.08
CA ASP A 227 -3.55 4.29 -25.86
C ASP A 227 -4.14 2.98 -26.37
N ALA A 228 -3.69 2.49 -27.52
CA ALA A 228 -4.20 1.25 -28.11
C ALA A 228 -3.85 0.03 -27.23
N VAL A 229 -2.64 0.00 -26.65
CA VAL A 229 -2.20 -1.07 -25.74
C VAL A 229 -2.99 -1.01 -24.43
N ALA A 230 -3.16 0.20 -23.87
CA ALA A 230 -3.95 0.42 -22.66
C ALA A 230 -5.41 -0.05 -22.86
N LEU A 231 -6.03 0.33 -23.97
CA LEU A 231 -7.41 -0.04 -24.31
C LEU A 231 -7.59 -1.56 -24.45
N SER A 232 -6.65 -2.23 -25.12
CA SER A 232 -6.66 -3.69 -25.24
C SER A 232 -6.61 -4.39 -23.87
N LYS A 233 -5.72 -3.93 -22.99
CA LYS A 233 -5.61 -4.47 -21.60
C LYS A 233 -6.88 -4.22 -20.78
N LEU A 234 -7.46 -3.02 -20.86
CA LEU A 234 -8.68 -2.69 -20.12
C LEU A 234 -9.85 -3.58 -20.55
N ARG A 235 -10.04 -3.78 -21.86
CA ARG A 235 -11.07 -4.67 -22.42
C ARG A 235 -10.87 -6.14 -21.98
N GLU A 236 -9.63 -6.61 -21.97
CA GLU A 236 -9.31 -7.96 -21.50
C GLU A 236 -9.67 -8.14 -20.02
N ARG A 237 -9.29 -7.18 -19.16
CA ARG A 237 -9.58 -7.22 -17.71
C ARG A 237 -11.08 -7.16 -17.42
N GLU A 238 -11.85 -6.34 -18.15
CA GLU A 238 -13.30 -6.31 -18.00
C GLU A 238 -13.94 -7.65 -18.36
N ARG A 239 -13.47 -8.31 -19.43
CA ARG A 239 -13.95 -9.65 -19.82
C ARG A 239 -13.59 -10.74 -18.83
N SER A 240 -12.42 -10.65 -18.20
CA SER A 240 -11.96 -11.65 -17.23
C SER A 240 -12.61 -11.49 -15.83
N GLY A 241 -13.32 -10.39 -15.58
CA GLY A 241 -13.98 -10.14 -14.28
C GLY A 241 -13.02 -9.91 -13.12
N GLY A 242 -11.75 -9.62 -13.40
CA GLY A 242 -10.67 -9.59 -12.38
C GLY A 242 -10.64 -8.34 -11.49
N ALA A 243 -11.49 -7.34 -11.73
CA ALA A 243 -11.54 -6.12 -10.94
C ALA A 243 -12.94 -5.90 -10.36
N THR A 244 -13.00 -5.38 -9.12
CA THR A 244 -14.25 -5.10 -8.41
C THR A 244 -14.21 -3.71 -7.76
N GLY A 245 -15.36 -3.20 -7.38
CA GLY A 245 -15.48 -1.96 -6.63
C GLY A 245 -14.88 -0.73 -7.35
N ALA A 246 -14.14 0.10 -6.62
CA ALA A 246 -13.53 1.33 -7.12
C ALA A 246 -12.61 1.12 -8.32
N VAL A 247 -11.80 0.05 -8.29
CA VAL A 247 -10.85 -0.26 -9.36
C VAL A 247 -11.58 -0.54 -10.67
N GLN A 248 -12.68 -1.28 -10.63
CA GLN A 248 -13.52 -1.55 -11.79
C GLN A 248 -14.12 -0.25 -12.36
N GLY A 249 -14.62 0.65 -11.50
CA GLY A 249 -15.18 1.93 -11.91
C GLY A 249 -14.15 2.80 -12.63
N ILE A 250 -12.93 2.91 -12.11
CA ILE A 250 -11.86 3.69 -12.73
C ILE A 250 -11.40 3.05 -14.05
N MET A 251 -11.26 1.72 -14.11
CA MET A 251 -10.89 1.00 -15.32
C MET A 251 -11.93 1.19 -16.44
N ARG A 252 -13.23 1.04 -16.11
CA ARG A 252 -14.34 1.27 -17.04
C ARG A 252 -14.34 2.72 -17.52
N SER A 253 -14.11 3.67 -16.62
CA SER A 253 -14.04 5.08 -16.98
C SER A 253 -12.88 5.38 -17.92
N LEU A 254 -11.68 4.85 -17.66
CA LEU A 254 -10.53 5.03 -18.54
C LEU A 254 -10.74 4.37 -19.90
N ARG A 255 -11.34 3.18 -19.96
CA ARG A 255 -11.69 2.53 -21.22
C ARG A 255 -12.67 3.37 -22.03
N ALA A 256 -13.77 3.81 -21.43
CA ALA A 256 -14.79 4.61 -22.09
C ALA A 256 -14.21 5.95 -22.59
N TYR A 257 -13.32 6.57 -21.80
CA TYR A 257 -12.57 7.76 -22.21
C TYR A 257 -11.75 7.50 -23.48
N LEU A 258 -10.97 6.42 -23.53
CA LEU A 258 -10.15 6.05 -24.69
C LEU A 258 -10.98 5.69 -25.93
N GLU A 259 -12.22 5.25 -25.74
CA GLU A 259 -13.19 4.97 -26.81
C GLU A 259 -13.97 6.23 -27.26
N GLY A 260 -13.71 7.39 -26.64
CA GLY A 260 -14.42 8.64 -26.93
C GLY A 260 -15.85 8.71 -26.36
N ASN A 261 -16.18 7.78 -25.45
CA ASN A 261 -17.50 7.76 -24.80
C ASN A 261 -17.44 8.48 -23.44
N TRP A 262 -17.49 9.81 -23.50
CA TRP A 262 -17.36 10.68 -22.32
C TRP A 262 -18.47 10.50 -21.30
N GLU A 263 -19.69 10.22 -21.77
CA GLU A 263 -20.86 10.02 -20.91
C GLU A 263 -20.72 8.74 -20.07
N GLU A 264 -20.34 7.63 -20.69
CA GLU A 264 -20.07 6.37 -19.98
C GLU A 264 -18.90 6.53 -19.00
N SER A 265 -17.84 7.24 -19.40
CA SER A 265 -16.69 7.52 -18.56
C SER A 265 -17.10 8.25 -17.28
N ALA A 266 -17.86 9.33 -17.39
CA ALA A 266 -18.36 10.09 -16.25
C ALA A 266 -19.29 9.25 -15.35
N LYS A 267 -20.21 8.48 -15.94
CA LYS A 267 -21.12 7.58 -15.21
C LYS A 267 -20.35 6.51 -14.41
N ALA A 268 -19.30 5.94 -15.00
CA ALA A 268 -18.51 4.89 -14.35
C ALA A 268 -17.78 5.40 -13.11
N ILE A 269 -17.19 6.60 -13.14
CA ILE A 269 -16.59 7.24 -11.97
C ILE A 269 -17.64 7.57 -10.91
N ALA A 270 -18.76 8.17 -11.31
CA ALA A 270 -19.83 8.53 -10.37
C ALA A 270 -20.42 7.30 -9.67
N ALA A 271 -20.60 6.19 -10.37
CA ALA A 271 -21.08 4.94 -9.77
C ALA A 271 -20.12 4.34 -8.75
N ALA A 272 -18.81 4.59 -8.87
CA ALA A 272 -17.79 4.08 -7.95
C ALA A 272 -17.42 5.08 -6.83
N ASP A 273 -18.00 6.28 -6.81
CA ASP A 273 -17.57 7.40 -5.95
C ASP A 273 -17.52 7.03 -4.45
N THR A 274 -18.54 6.34 -3.93
CA THR A 274 -18.58 5.94 -2.53
C THR A 274 -17.41 5.06 -2.11
N VAL A 275 -16.95 4.16 -2.98
CA VAL A 275 -15.82 3.28 -2.72
C VAL A 275 -14.50 4.01 -2.97
N ILE A 276 -14.42 4.83 -4.02
CA ILE A 276 -13.26 5.66 -4.35
C ILE A 276 -12.91 6.58 -3.17
N ARG A 277 -13.91 7.19 -2.53
CA ARG A 277 -13.71 8.11 -1.41
C ARG A 277 -13.14 7.46 -0.14
N ARG A 278 -13.06 6.14 -0.04
CA ARG A 278 -12.44 5.45 1.10
C ARG A 278 -10.91 5.54 1.08
N ASP A 279 -10.33 5.69 -0.09
CA ASP A 279 -8.89 5.71 -0.32
C ASP A 279 -8.45 7.05 -0.93
N PRO A 280 -7.70 7.90 -0.22
CA PRO A 280 -7.28 9.19 -0.76
C PRO A 280 -6.37 9.07 -1.98
N GLU A 281 -5.58 8.01 -2.11
CA GLU A 281 -4.76 7.78 -3.31
C GLU A 281 -5.63 7.40 -4.52
N THR A 282 -6.62 6.53 -4.34
CA THR A 282 -7.60 6.21 -5.39
C THR A 282 -8.42 7.44 -5.79
N LEU A 283 -8.77 8.27 -4.82
CA LEU A 283 -9.50 9.53 -5.06
C LEU A 283 -8.64 10.52 -5.87
N TYR A 284 -7.32 10.57 -5.63
CA TYR A 284 -6.40 11.37 -6.46
C TYR A 284 -6.43 10.94 -7.93
N TYR A 285 -6.35 9.64 -8.20
CA TYR A 285 -6.42 9.16 -9.58
C TYR A 285 -7.77 9.45 -10.24
N SER A 286 -8.86 9.41 -9.47
CA SER A 286 -10.18 9.80 -9.94
C SER A 286 -10.25 11.30 -10.26
N ALA A 287 -9.72 12.15 -9.37
CA ALA A 287 -9.64 13.60 -9.57
C ALA A 287 -8.86 13.96 -10.85
N ARG A 288 -7.73 13.29 -11.05
CA ARG A 288 -6.91 13.39 -12.26
C ARG A 288 -7.71 13.08 -13.53
N HIS A 289 -8.48 12.01 -13.51
CA HIS A 289 -9.31 11.61 -14.64
C HIS A 289 -10.47 12.58 -14.88
N LEU A 290 -11.14 13.04 -13.81
CA LEU A 290 -12.18 14.07 -13.89
C LEU A 290 -11.65 15.38 -14.49
N ALA A 291 -10.45 15.81 -14.08
CA ALA A 291 -9.80 16.99 -14.65
C ALA A 291 -9.58 16.82 -16.17
N ARG A 292 -9.06 15.67 -16.59
CA ARG A 292 -8.84 15.38 -18.02
C ARG A 292 -10.15 15.42 -18.84
N MET A 293 -11.28 15.06 -18.22
CA MET A 293 -12.60 15.14 -18.83
C MET A 293 -13.25 16.54 -18.75
N ASN A 294 -12.50 17.57 -18.33
CA ASN A 294 -13.02 18.93 -18.10
C ASN A 294 -14.16 19.02 -17.05
N GLN A 295 -14.20 18.05 -16.11
CA GLN A 295 -15.12 18.05 -14.98
C GLN A 295 -14.50 18.87 -13.83
N THR A 296 -14.41 20.20 -14.00
CA THR A 296 -13.63 21.10 -13.12
C THR A 296 -14.05 21.02 -11.66
N GLU A 297 -15.34 21.25 -11.33
CA GLU A 297 -15.81 21.27 -9.95
C GLU A 297 -15.70 19.91 -9.25
N PRO A 298 -16.10 18.77 -9.88
CA PRO A 298 -15.87 17.46 -9.32
C PRO A 298 -14.39 17.15 -9.08
N ALA A 299 -13.50 17.52 -10.01
CA ALA A 299 -12.06 17.32 -9.87
C ALA A 299 -11.46 18.09 -8.69
N ILE A 300 -11.81 19.38 -8.54
CA ILE A 300 -11.35 20.23 -7.43
C ILE A 300 -11.92 19.73 -6.10
N SER A 301 -13.18 19.33 -6.05
CA SER A 301 -13.80 18.76 -4.85
C SER A 301 -13.10 17.46 -4.42
N ALA A 302 -12.75 16.59 -5.35
CA ALA A 302 -12.00 15.38 -5.09
C ALA A 302 -10.59 15.68 -4.59
N LEU A 303 -9.85 16.61 -5.23
CA LEU A 303 -8.51 17.04 -4.78
C LEU A 303 -8.53 17.67 -3.39
N SER A 304 -9.54 18.48 -3.05
CA SER A 304 -9.70 19.02 -1.69
C SER A 304 -9.78 17.87 -0.68
N ALA A 305 -10.64 16.89 -0.93
CA ALA A 305 -10.79 15.74 -0.05
C ALA A 305 -9.50 14.87 0.04
N VAL A 306 -8.72 14.77 -1.04
CA VAL A 306 -7.40 14.11 -1.06
C VAL A 306 -6.44 14.76 -0.08
N ILE A 307 -6.29 16.09 -0.18
CA ILE A 307 -5.36 16.87 0.65
C ILE A 307 -5.84 16.92 2.10
N ASP A 308 -7.13 17.11 2.35
CA ASP A 308 -7.73 17.10 3.69
C ASP A 308 -7.47 15.80 4.42
N ARG A 309 -7.44 14.69 3.70
CA ARG A 309 -7.15 13.35 4.21
C ARG A 309 -5.66 12.99 4.27
N GLY A 310 -4.78 13.96 4.00
CA GLY A 310 -3.34 13.81 4.23
C GLY A 310 -2.57 13.07 3.15
N PHE A 311 -3.14 12.90 1.93
CA PHE A 311 -2.37 12.53 0.76
C PHE A 311 -1.93 13.81 0.04
N LEU A 312 -0.74 14.31 0.39
CA LEU A 312 -0.34 15.67 0.05
C LEU A 312 -0.05 15.84 -1.44
N CYS A 313 0.70 14.97 -2.06
CA CYS A 313 1.02 14.83 -3.50
C CYS A 313 1.12 16.16 -4.30
N ALA A 314 1.51 17.26 -3.66
CA ALA A 314 1.59 18.59 -4.29
C ALA A 314 2.53 18.58 -5.50
N SER A 315 3.70 17.92 -5.36
CA SER A 315 4.69 17.80 -6.42
C SER A 315 4.17 17.01 -7.63
N ALA A 316 3.36 15.98 -7.39
CA ALA A 316 2.75 15.19 -8.45
C ALA A 316 1.66 15.98 -9.19
N ILE A 317 0.76 16.68 -8.46
CA ILE A 317 -0.29 17.51 -9.05
C ILE A 317 0.33 18.62 -9.93
N SER A 318 1.39 19.28 -9.45
CA SER A 318 2.06 20.36 -10.18
C SER A 318 2.65 19.93 -11.52
N ARG A 319 3.15 18.70 -11.64
CA ARG A 319 3.76 18.20 -12.87
C ARG A 319 2.81 17.46 -13.80
N ASP A 320 1.66 16.97 -13.32
CA ASP A 320 0.74 16.14 -14.11
C ASP A 320 -0.02 16.98 -15.14
N PRO A 321 0.13 16.71 -16.46
CA PRO A 321 -0.52 17.47 -17.52
C PRO A 321 -2.03 17.30 -17.52
N TRP A 322 -2.60 16.31 -16.84
CA TRP A 322 -4.04 16.12 -16.78
C TRP A 322 -4.75 17.16 -15.90
N PHE A 323 -4.00 17.92 -15.07
CA PHE A 323 -4.53 19.06 -14.32
C PHE A 323 -4.29 20.42 -15.00
N GLU A 324 -3.77 20.46 -16.22
CA GLU A 324 -3.43 21.70 -16.93
C GLU A 324 -4.60 22.68 -17.00
N ASN A 325 -5.81 22.19 -17.30
CA ASN A 325 -7.04 22.98 -17.41
C ASN A 325 -7.51 23.57 -16.06
N LEU A 326 -6.99 23.09 -14.93
CA LEU A 326 -7.33 23.59 -13.59
C LEU A 326 -6.37 24.67 -13.11
N ARG A 327 -5.17 24.81 -13.69
CA ARG A 327 -4.09 25.67 -13.17
C ARG A 327 -4.47 27.16 -13.06
N SER A 328 -5.40 27.63 -13.89
CA SER A 328 -5.91 29.00 -13.85
C SER A 328 -7.14 29.20 -12.96
N VAL A 329 -7.69 28.12 -12.40
CA VAL A 329 -8.89 28.17 -11.56
C VAL A 329 -8.51 28.66 -10.16
N PRO A 330 -9.08 29.78 -9.63
CA PRO A 330 -8.64 30.34 -8.36
C PRO A 330 -8.70 29.36 -7.19
N ARG A 331 -9.75 28.57 -7.09
CA ARG A 331 -9.92 27.55 -6.06
C ARG A 331 -8.86 26.44 -6.13
N PHE A 332 -8.43 26.07 -7.33
CA PHE A 332 -7.32 25.12 -7.50
C PHE A 332 -6.00 25.73 -7.05
N VAL A 333 -5.75 27.01 -7.38
CA VAL A 333 -4.53 27.71 -6.94
C VAL A 333 -4.44 27.80 -5.41
N GLU A 334 -5.56 28.10 -4.73
CA GLU A 334 -5.63 28.11 -3.24
C GLU A 334 -5.35 26.71 -2.67
N LEU A 335 -5.94 25.68 -3.26
CA LEU A 335 -5.75 24.30 -2.85
C LEU A 335 -4.29 23.88 -2.98
N MET A 336 -3.62 24.25 -4.08
CA MET A 336 -2.21 23.95 -4.29
C MET A 336 -1.30 24.64 -3.28
N LYS A 337 -1.57 25.91 -2.93
CA LYS A 337 -0.82 26.60 -1.88
C LYS A 337 -0.92 25.88 -0.54
N GLU A 338 -2.10 25.40 -0.17
CA GLU A 338 -2.28 24.64 1.07
C GLU A 338 -1.56 23.28 1.01
N ALA A 339 -1.62 22.56 -0.11
CA ALA A 339 -0.90 21.32 -0.31
C ALA A 339 0.62 21.52 -0.19
N GLU A 340 1.17 22.53 -0.85
CA GLU A 340 2.60 22.89 -0.81
C GLU A 340 3.05 23.29 0.60
N ARG A 341 2.25 24.07 1.32
CA ARG A 341 2.53 24.44 2.70
C ARG A 341 2.63 23.20 3.60
N ARG A 342 1.66 22.30 3.51
CA ARG A 342 1.63 21.07 4.31
C ARG A 342 2.75 20.10 3.92
N SER A 343 3.07 19.97 2.62
CA SER A 343 4.22 19.22 2.14
C SER A 343 5.52 19.77 2.70
N GLY A 344 5.69 21.10 2.72
CA GLY A 344 6.87 21.75 3.31
C GLY A 344 7.02 21.48 4.81
N GLU A 345 5.93 21.52 5.57
CA GLU A 345 5.94 21.17 7.01
C GLU A 345 6.33 19.70 7.23
N THR A 346 5.82 18.81 6.40
CA THR A 346 6.14 17.38 6.47
C THR A 346 7.58 17.10 6.08
N HIS A 347 8.10 17.78 5.05
CA HIS A 347 9.50 17.72 4.65
C HIS A 347 10.44 18.20 5.77
N ALA A 348 10.13 19.33 6.41
CA ALA A 348 10.90 19.80 7.56
C ALA A 348 10.94 18.76 8.70
N ALA A 349 9.82 18.11 8.99
CA ALA A 349 9.74 17.05 9.99
C ALA A 349 10.54 15.79 9.57
N PHE A 350 10.52 15.41 8.28
CA PHE A 350 11.32 14.33 7.73
C PHE A 350 12.83 14.60 7.88
N LEU A 351 13.29 15.79 7.54
CA LEU A 351 14.69 16.20 7.73
C LEU A 351 15.12 16.23 9.20
N ALA A 352 14.28 16.82 10.07
CA ALA A 352 14.52 16.85 11.52
C ALA A 352 14.61 15.45 12.13
N ALA A 353 13.85 14.50 11.58
CA ALA A 353 13.94 13.10 11.94
C ALA A 353 15.15 12.37 11.30
N GLY A 354 16.05 13.06 10.60
CA GLY A 354 17.21 12.45 9.93
C GLY A 354 16.80 11.43 8.86
N GLY A 355 15.70 11.69 8.15
CA GLY A 355 15.10 10.75 7.20
C GLY A 355 16.08 10.33 6.11
N GLU A 356 16.83 11.27 5.54
CA GLU A 356 17.82 10.99 4.49
C GLU A 356 18.90 9.99 4.94
N GLN A 357 19.44 10.17 6.17
CA GLN A 357 20.47 9.28 6.72
C GLN A 357 19.94 7.89 7.05
N VAL A 358 18.66 7.80 7.45
CA VAL A 358 18.01 6.53 7.80
C VAL A 358 17.72 5.71 6.54
N ILE A 359 17.27 6.36 5.47
CA ILE A 359 16.81 5.69 4.25
C ILE A 359 17.96 5.43 3.27
N SER A 360 19.05 6.21 3.34
CA SER A 360 20.18 6.05 2.42
C SER A 360 20.65 4.59 2.34
N VAL A 361 20.83 4.10 1.13
CA VAL A 361 21.53 2.84 0.86
C VAL A 361 23.01 3.10 1.11
N ALA A 362 23.56 2.61 2.23
CA ALA A 362 25.00 2.68 2.50
C ALA A 362 25.75 1.78 1.53
#